data_c2a9f1242f3d95c4ce93f2d052daf47b
#
_entry.id   c2a9f1242f3d95c4ce93f2d052daf47b
#
_cell.length_a   1.000
_cell.length_b   1.000
_cell.length_c   1.000
_cell.angle_alpha   90.00
_cell.angle_beta   90.00
_cell.angle_gamma   90.00
#
_symmetry.space_group_name_H-M   'P 1'
#
loop_
_entity.id
_entity.type
_entity.pdbx_description
1 polymer ?
#
loop_
_entity_poly.entity_id
_entity_poly.type
_entity_poly.pdbx_seq_one_letter_code
_entity_poly.pdbx_strand_id
1 'polypeptide(L)'
;VEKLSVKPGRLLVLPADTPLVSEKTCSTLLEAKCDIAAIPRYNGLSGHPIMFTAKALGLLADYDGTNGMRGFVANNADGIQYIDVPDPAICMRARGDKFIEQLTAYEIERRTNGRLHAEIEANLALSMPVMNAELSRVLNLVESTGSLQMASDCVGISYSKSWKSIKNLELALGVSIIESTVGGKSGGKGQLLGNGNTL
;
A
#
# COMPACT_ATOMS: atom_id res chain seq x y z
N VAL A 1 6.03 22.39 -12.28
CA VAL A 1 6.49 23.53 -11.43
C VAL A 1 5.70 24.80 -11.78
N GLU A 2 5.51 25.10 -13.06
CA GLU A 2 4.78 26.30 -13.52
C GLU A 2 3.33 26.40 -13.06
N LYS A 3 2.69 25.26 -12.76
CA LYS A 3 1.28 25.18 -12.30
C LYS A 3 1.10 25.35 -10.79
N LEU A 4 2.17 25.51 -10.02
CA LEU A 4 2.04 25.74 -8.58
C LEU A 4 1.69 27.21 -8.33
N SER A 5 0.58 27.45 -7.63
CA SER A 5 0.11 28.79 -7.24
C SER A 5 1.07 29.51 -6.29
N VAL A 6 1.88 28.75 -5.54
CA VAL A 6 2.91 29.24 -4.63
C VAL A 6 4.21 28.50 -4.92
N LYS A 7 5.32 29.23 -5.03
CA LYS A 7 6.66 28.63 -5.19
C LYS A 7 7.14 28.14 -3.81
N PRO A 8 7.20 26.82 -3.57
CA PRO A 8 7.66 26.31 -2.28
C PRO A 8 9.17 26.52 -2.13
N GLY A 9 9.65 26.77 -0.91
CA GLY A 9 11.07 26.77 -0.59
C GLY A 9 11.72 25.38 -0.72
N ARG A 10 10.93 24.34 -0.46
CA ARG A 10 11.30 22.93 -0.58
C ARG A 10 10.12 22.11 -1.08
N LEU A 11 10.40 21.08 -1.85
CA LEU A 11 9.39 20.19 -2.43
C LEU A 11 9.82 18.72 -2.26
N LEU A 12 8.98 17.92 -1.63
CA LEU A 12 9.13 16.47 -1.63
C LEU A 12 8.38 15.86 -2.82
N VAL A 13 9.06 15.03 -3.58
CA VAL A 13 8.48 14.28 -4.69
C VAL A 13 8.48 12.81 -4.35
N LEU A 14 7.29 12.28 -4.09
CA LEU A 14 7.06 10.88 -3.76
C LEU A 14 6.24 10.23 -4.88
N PRO A 15 6.74 9.15 -5.52
CA PRO A 15 5.93 8.36 -6.44
C PRO A 15 4.78 7.66 -5.72
N ALA A 16 3.62 7.57 -6.37
CA ALA A 16 2.44 6.92 -5.80
C ALA A 16 2.64 5.43 -5.50
N ASP A 17 3.64 4.81 -6.13
CA ASP A 17 4.00 3.41 -5.91
C ASP A 17 4.97 3.18 -4.72
N THR A 18 5.21 4.21 -3.89
CA THR A 18 6.07 4.12 -2.69
C THR A 18 5.29 4.58 -1.44
N PRO A 19 4.27 3.85 -1.00
CA PRO A 19 3.26 4.36 -0.06
C PRO A 19 3.68 4.34 1.42
N LEU A 20 4.72 3.58 1.81
CA LEU A 20 5.02 3.29 3.22
C LEU A 20 6.19 4.08 3.81
N VAL A 21 6.69 5.09 3.10
CA VAL A 21 7.76 5.95 3.61
C VAL A 21 7.33 6.63 4.91
N SER A 22 8.21 6.60 5.91
CA SER A 22 7.91 7.14 7.23
C SER A 22 7.91 8.67 7.25
N GLU A 23 7.09 9.26 8.13
CA GLU A 23 7.09 10.70 8.39
C GLU A 23 8.46 11.19 8.85
N LYS A 24 9.17 10.38 9.65
CA LYS A 24 10.52 10.68 10.12
C LYS A 24 11.50 10.84 8.96
N THR A 25 11.42 9.97 7.95
CA THR A 25 12.24 10.09 6.73
C THR A 25 11.93 11.38 5.99
N CYS A 26 10.65 11.71 5.82
CA CYS A 26 10.23 12.95 5.17
C CYS A 26 10.74 14.20 5.92
N SER A 27 10.61 14.22 7.24
CA SER A 27 11.09 15.32 8.10
C SER A 27 12.62 15.48 8.00
N THR A 28 13.36 14.36 8.07
CA THR A 28 14.82 14.37 7.93
C THR A 28 15.26 14.97 6.58
N LEU A 29 14.59 14.62 5.51
CA LEU A 29 14.88 15.19 4.19
C LEU A 29 14.54 16.69 4.10
N LEU A 30 13.42 17.11 4.72
CA LEU A 30 13.03 18.53 4.75
C LEU A 30 14.02 19.39 5.56
N GLU A 31 14.72 18.83 6.52
CA GLU A 31 15.73 19.52 7.33
C GLU A 31 17.12 19.49 6.70
N ALA A 32 17.33 18.75 5.63
CA ALA A 32 18.63 18.60 4.98
C ALA A 32 19.19 19.92 4.49
N LYS A 33 20.50 20.11 4.67
CA LYS A 33 21.23 21.28 4.20
C LYS A 33 21.94 20.97 2.90
N CYS A 34 21.19 20.96 1.79
CA CYS A 34 21.70 20.70 0.45
C CYS A 34 21.46 21.90 -0.47
N ASP A 35 22.24 21.99 -1.55
CA ASP A 35 22.11 23.08 -2.53
C ASP A 35 20.98 22.80 -3.54
N ILE A 36 20.90 21.58 -4.04
CA ILE A 36 19.95 21.18 -5.11
C ILE A 36 18.89 20.22 -4.57
N ALA A 37 19.30 19.03 -4.09
CA ALA A 37 18.35 18.04 -3.63
C ALA A 37 18.94 17.14 -2.52
N ALA A 38 18.05 16.59 -1.67
CA ALA A 38 18.38 15.53 -0.74
C ALA A 38 17.67 14.23 -1.18
N ILE A 39 18.44 13.14 -1.23
CA ILE A 39 18.00 11.82 -1.65
C ILE A 39 18.23 10.84 -0.51
N PRO A 40 17.19 10.14 -0.02
CA PRO A 40 17.37 9.13 1.03
C PRO A 40 18.10 7.92 0.51
N ARG A 41 18.88 7.27 1.39
CA ARG A 41 19.62 6.07 1.08
C ARG A 41 19.43 5.05 2.21
N TYR A 42 19.14 3.81 1.86
CA TYR A 42 19.06 2.68 2.76
C TYR A 42 19.97 1.55 2.27
N ASN A 43 20.91 1.11 3.10
CA ASN A 43 21.90 0.10 2.76
C ASN A 43 22.62 0.37 1.41
N GLY A 44 22.96 1.64 1.16
CA GLY A 44 23.63 2.06 -0.07
C GLY A 44 22.71 2.26 -1.28
N LEU A 45 21.45 1.91 -1.19
CA LEU A 45 20.46 2.07 -2.26
C LEU A 45 19.68 3.39 -2.09
N SER A 46 19.67 4.21 -3.14
CA SER A 46 18.91 5.45 -3.15
C SER A 46 17.43 5.19 -3.42
N GLY A 47 16.55 5.94 -2.73
CA GLY A 47 15.11 5.75 -2.81
C GLY A 47 14.33 7.05 -2.93
N HIS A 48 13.08 7.00 -2.50
CA HIS A 48 12.14 8.13 -2.48
C HIS A 48 11.62 8.39 -1.06
N PRO A 49 11.13 9.63 -0.79
CA PRO A 49 10.98 10.78 -1.69
C PRO A 49 12.31 11.46 -2.01
N ILE A 50 12.34 12.27 -3.05
CA ILE A 50 13.43 13.20 -3.30
C ILE A 50 12.97 14.60 -2.85
N MET A 51 13.77 15.25 -2.01
CA MET A 51 13.53 16.63 -1.63
C MET A 51 14.32 17.57 -2.55
N PHE A 52 13.63 18.51 -3.15
CA PHE A 52 14.20 19.56 -3.99
C PHE A 52 14.15 20.91 -3.29
N THR A 53 15.21 21.70 -3.43
CA THR A 53 15.26 23.08 -2.96
C THR A 53 14.59 24.04 -3.98
N ALA A 54 14.33 25.27 -3.57
CA ALA A 54 13.82 26.31 -4.49
C ALA A 54 14.75 26.51 -5.70
N LYS A 55 16.07 26.43 -5.52
CA LYS A 55 17.06 26.49 -6.59
C LYS A 55 16.89 25.36 -7.61
N ALA A 56 16.69 24.14 -7.12
CA ALA A 56 16.43 22.97 -7.97
C ALA A 56 15.15 23.13 -8.79
N LEU A 57 14.11 23.73 -8.23
CA LEU A 57 12.84 23.95 -8.95
C LEU A 57 13.02 24.90 -10.14
N GLY A 58 13.89 25.90 -10.02
CA GLY A 58 14.28 26.76 -11.15
C GLY A 58 15.01 25.96 -12.23
N LEU A 59 16.03 25.20 -11.86
CA LEU A 59 16.80 24.37 -12.78
C LEU A 59 15.96 23.28 -13.46
N LEU A 60 14.97 22.72 -12.77
CA LEU A 60 14.04 21.74 -13.32
C LEU A 60 13.09 22.33 -14.36
N ALA A 61 12.75 23.62 -14.24
CA ALA A 61 11.91 24.30 -15.22
C ALA A 61 12.62 24.45 -16.58
N ASP A 62 13.95 24.64 -16.54
CA ASP A 62 14.78 24.82 -17.73
C ASP A 62 15.40 23.50 -18.24
N TYR A 63 15.17 22.39 -17.53
CA TYR A 63 15.75 21.10 -17.89
C TYR A 63 15.03 20.45 -19.08
N ASP A 64 15.80 20.01 -20.06
CA ASP A 64 15.29 19.43 -21.31
C ASP A 64 14.66 18.03 -21.17
N GLY A 65 14.75 17.44 -19.98
CA GLY A 65 14.19 16.11 -19.69
C GLY A 65 15.06 14.92 -20.13
N THR A 66 16.26 15.16 -20.64
CA THR A 66 17.18 14.08 -21.08
C THR A 66 17.45 13.10 -19.95
N ASN A 67 17.17 11.80 -20.16
CA ASN A 67 17.25 10.73 -19.14
C ASN A 67 16.35 10.98 -17.90
N GLY A 68 15.36 11.86 -17.98
CA GLY A 68 14.42 12.14 -16.91
C GLY A 68 15.08 12.62 -15.62
N MET A 69 14.51 12.27 -14.47
CA MET A 69 15.04 12.69 -13.16
C MET A 69 16.46 12.19 -12.89
N ARG A 70 16.84 11.02 -13.42
CA ARG A 70 18.21 10.51 -13.28
C ARG A 70 19.24 11.38 -13.96
N GLY A 71 18.92 11.91 -15.15
CA GLY A 71 19.76 12.83 -15.87
C GLY A 71 19.89 14.16 -15.11
N PHE A 72 18.80 14.69 -14.60
CA PHE A 72 18.82 15.91 -13.77
C PHE A 72 19.75 15.76 -12.55
N VAL A 73 19.61 14.65 -11.81
CA VAL A 73 20.45 14.35 -10.63
C VAL A 73 21.92 14.23 -11.05
N ALA A 74 22.21 13.52 -12.13
CA ALA A 74 23.59 13.34 -12.60
C ALA A 74 24.23 14.69 -13.03
N ASN A 75 23.49 15.56 -13.71
CA ASN A 75 23.97 16.86 -14.15
C ASN A 75 24.20 17.84 -12.99
N ASN A 76 23.63 17.57 -11.80
CA ASN A 76 23.72 18.42 -10.63
C ASN A 76 24.35 17.69 -9.42
N ALA A 77 25.22 16.70 -9.66
CA ALA A 77 25.74 15.81 -8.63
C ALA A 77 26.38 16.52 -7.44
N ASP A 78 27.11 17.60 -7.67
CA ASP A 78 27.79 18.39 -6.64
C ASP A 78 26.82 19.07 -5.66
N GLY A 79 25.57 19.30 -6.07
CA GLY A 79 24.51 19.89 -5.22
C GLY A 79 23.60 18.86 -4.57
N ILE A 80 23.83 17.55 -4.77
CA ILE A 80 23.01 16.47 -4.24
C ILE A 80 23.58 15.98 -2.90
N GLN A 81 22.73 15.92 -1.89
CA GLN A 81 23.06 15.30 -0.61
C GLN A 81 22.36 13.94 -0.49
N TYR A 82 23.13 12.88 -0.29
CA TYR A 82 22.58 11.57 0.08
C TYR A 82 22.50 11.45 1.59
N ILE A 83 21.35 11.02 2.10
CA ILE A 83 21.07 10.92 3.53
C ILE A 83 20.74 9.48 3.87
N ASP A 84 21.56 8.84 4.69
CA ASP A 84 21.28 7.50 5.17
C ASP A 84 20.14 7.53 6.18
N VAL A 85 19.10 6.76 5.92
CA VAL A 85 17.91 6.63 6.76
C VAL A 85 17.64 5.16 7.08
N PRO A 86 17.19 4.83 8.29
CA PRO A 86 16.85 3.46 8.67
C PRO A 86 15.42 3.10 8.23
N ASP A 87 15.10 3.33 6.96
CA ASP A 87 13.75 3.18 6.42
C ASP A 87 13.81 2.43 5.07
N PRO A 88 13.64 1.10 5.08
CA PRO A 88 13.63 0.30 3.85
C PRO A 88 12.50 0.67 2.89
N ALA A 89 11.41 1.29 3.39
CA ALA A 89 10.26 1.68 2.56
C ALA A 89 10.62 2.67 1.45
N ILE A 90 11.72 3.42 1.57
CA ILE A 90 12.21 4.32 0.52
C ILE A 90 12.50 3.59 -0.81
N CYS A 91 12.81 2.29 -0.73
CA CYS A 91 13.11 1.44 -1.89
C CYS A 91 11.96 0.50 -2.27
N MET A 92 10.90 0.42 -1.43
CA MET A 92 9.78 -0.48 -1.69
C MET A 92 8.82 0.12 -2.72
N ARG A 93 8.49 -0.69 -3.73
CA ARG A 93 7.60 -0.28 -4.81
C ARG A 93 6.36 -1.16 -4.85
N ALA A 94 5.18 -0.53 -4.89
CA ALA A 94 3.89 -1.21 -5.07
C ALA A 94 3.72 -1.69 -6.51
N ARG A 95 4.51 -2.69 -6.93
CA ARG A 95 4.50 -3.29 -8.28
C ARG A 95 4.46 -4.80 -8.23
N GLY A 96 3.70 -5.38 -9.16
CA GLY A 96 3.54 -6.83 -9.30
C GLY A 96 2.49 -7.42 -8.36
N ASP A 97 2.19 -8.69 -8.55
CA ASP A 97 1.04 -9.37 -7.93
C ASP A 97 1.19 -9.57 -6.40
N LYS A 98 2.42 -9.56 -5.90
CA LYS A 98 2.73 -9.78 -4.48
C LYS A 98 2.99 -8.50 -3.68
N PHE A 99 2.81 -7.33 -4.27
CA PHE A 99 3.19 -6.09 -3.59
C PHE A 99 2.35 -5.82 -2.32
N ILE A 100 1.07 -6.16 -2.32
CA ILE A 100 0.19 -5.99 -1.14
C ILE A 100 0.71 -6.85 0.02
N GLU A 101 1.06 -8.11 -0.27
CA GLU A 101 1.61 -9.03 0.73
C GLU A 101 2.90 -8.48 1.34
N GLN A 102 3.83 -8.02 0.50
CA GLN A 102 5.10 -7.43 0.94
C GLN A 102 4.90 -6.15 1.76
N LEU A 103 4.00 -5.25 1.32
CA LEU A 103 3.69 -4.04 2.04
C LEU A 103 3.01 -4.33 3.39
N THR A 104 2.11 -5.31 3.42
CA THR A 104 1.43 -5.72 4.66
C THR A 104 2.43 -6.32 5.65
N ALA A 105 3.31 -7.20 5.19
CA ALA A 105 4.34 -7.79 6.04
C ALA A 105 5.28 -6.70 6.62
N TYR A 106 5.74 -5.77 5.80
CA TYR A 106 6.56 -4.65 6.25
C TYR A 106 5.83 -3.75 7.25
N GLU A 107 4.56 -3.44 7.00
CA GLU A 107 3.78 -2.60 7.92
C GLU A 107 3.55 -3.27 9.27
N ILE A 108 3.32 -4.59 9.28
CA ILE A 108 3.22 -5.38 10.51
C ILE A 108 4.57 -5.32 11.26
N GLU A 109 5.67 -5.62 10.58
CA GLU A 109 7.01 -5.57 11.18
C GLU A 109 7.33 -4.19 11.76
N ARG A 110 7.01 -3.11 11.02
CA ARG A 110 7.20 -1.73 11.46
C ARG A 110 6.39 -1.40 12.72
N ARG A 111 5.15 -1.86 12.80
CA ARG A 111 4.27 -1.63 13.97
C ARG A 111 4.72 -2.40 15.19
N THR A 112 5.18 -3.62 14.99
CA THR A 112 5.64 -4.47 16.09
C THR A 112 7.06 -4.12 16.51
N ASN A 113 7.94 -3.74 15.60
CA ASN A 113 9.31 -3.23 15.80
C ASN A 113 10.05 -3.87 16.99
N GLY A 114 10.01 -5.20 17.08
CA GLY A 114 10.64 -5.96 18.16
C GLY A 114 10.00 -5.79 19.55
N ARG A 115 8.87 -5.08 19.67
CA ARG A 115 8.12 -4.99 20.91
C ARG A 115 7.27 -6.24 21.11
N LEU A 116 7.17 -6.70 22.34
CA LEU A 116 6.20 -7.73 22.71
C LEU A 116 4.80 -7.23 22.36
N HIS A 117 4.08 -7.97 21.52
CA HIS A 117 2.70 -7.69 21.15
C HIS A 117 1.85 -8.95 21.40
N ALA A 118 0.58 -8.72 21.71
CA ALA A 118 -0.39 -9.80 21.81
C ALA A 118 -1.10 -9.94 20.47
N GLU A 119 -1.09 -11.14 19.90
CA GLU A 119 -1.93 -11.51 18.77
C GLU A 119 -3.17 -12.20 19.31
N ILE A 120 -4.35 -11.66 18.99
CA ILE A 120 -5.62 -12.24 19.39
C ILE A 120 -6.24 -12.85 18.15
N GLU A 121 -6.34 -14.18 18.12
CA GLU A 121 -7.10 -14.89 17.12
C GLU A 121 -8.54 -15.08 17.61
N ALA A 122 -9.49 -14.38 16.97
CA ALA A 122 -10.90 -14.50 17.30
C ALA A 122 -11.61 -15.38 16.26
N ASN A 123 -12.25 -16.45 16.75
CA ASN A 123 -13.06 -17.32 15.92
C ASN A 123 -14.47 -17.38 16.50
N LEU A 124 -15.48 -17.24 15.64
CA LEU A 124 -16.85 -17.55 16.01
C LEU A 124 -17.09 -19.03 15.78
N ALA A 125 -17.58 -19.71 16.80
CA ALA A 125 -17.83 -21.13 16.76
C ALA A 125 -19.23 -21.46 17.35
N LEU A 126 -19.89 -22.44 16.74
CA LEU A 126 -21.01 -23.16 17.34
C LEU A 126 -20.49 -24.50 17.87
N SER A 127 -20.75 -25.59 17.17
CA SER A 127 -20.13 -26.91 17.49
C SER A 127 -18.73 -27.02 16.85
N MET A 128 -18.42 -26.21 15.87
CA MET A 128 -17.13 -26.07 15.20
C MET A 128 -16.91 -24.60 14.80
N PRO A 129 -15.67 -24.18 14.53
CA PRO A 129 -15.39 -22.83 14.03
C PRO A 129 -16.12 -22.59 12.71
N VAL A 130 -16.93 -21.52 12.65
CA VAL A 130 -17.71 -21.17 11.46
C VAL A 130 -17.24 -19.86 10.82
N MET A 131 -16.57 -19.01 11.60
CA MET A 131 -16.01 -17.75 11.11
C MET A 131 -14.65 -17.50 11.74
N ASN A 132 -13.70 -17.06 10.95
CA ASN A 132 -12.35 -16.68 11.35
C ASN A 132 -11.93 -15.35 10.68
N ALA A 133 -10.76 -14.84 11.03
CA ALA A 133 -10.25 -13.58 10.47
C ALA A 133 -10.09 -13.62 8.94
N GLU A 134 -9.73 -14.75 8.35
CA GLU A 134 -9.60 -14.94 6.90
C GLU A 134 -10.97 -14.77 6.20
N LEU A 135 -11.99 -15.44 6.71
CA LEU A 135 -13.35 -15.36 6.17
C LEU A 135 -13.95 -13.94 6.37
N SER A 136 -13.70 -13.32 7.51
CA SER A 136 -14.11 -11.93 7.77
C SER A 136 -13.51 -10.96 6.75
N ARG A 137 -12.23 -11.08 6.42
CA ARG A 137 -11.58 -10.26 5.38
C ARG A 137 -12.21 -10.48 4.00
N VAL A 138 -12.50 -11.73 3.64
CA VAL A 138 -13.18 -12.03 2.37
C VAL A 138 -14.52 -11.35 2.30
N LEU A 139 -15.35 -11.46 3.34
CA LEU A 139 -16.68 -10.83 3.36
C LEU A 139 -16.62 -9.31 3.22
N ASN A 140 -15.73 -8.65 3.98
CA ASN A 140 -15.52 -7.19 3.87
C ASN A 140 -15.06 -6.77 2.46
N LEU A 141 -14.21 -7.57 1.81
CA LEU A 141 -13.76 -7.29 0.45
C LEU A 141 -14.84 -7.58 -0.59
N VAL A 142 -15.71 -8.57 -0.38
CA VAL A 142 -16.87 -8.79 -1.24
C VAL A 142 -17.81 -7.59 -1.21
N GLU A 143 -18.05 -6.99 -0.04
CA GLU A 143 -18.87 -5.77 0.09
C GLU A 143 -18.29 -4.62 -0.74
N SER A 144 -16.98 -4.41 -0.66
CA SER A 144 -16.32 -3.29 -1.36
C SER A 144 -16.08 -3.53 -2.86
N THR A 145 -15.83 -4.79 -3.27
CA THR A 145 -15.48 -5.14 -4.65
C THR A 145 -16.66 -5.64 -5.48
N GLY A 146 -17.73 -6.12 -4.82
CA GLY A 146 -18.86 -6.80 -5.47
C GLY A 146 -18.48 -8.14 -6.11
N SER A 147 -17.31 -8.73 -5.79
CA SER A 147 -16.79 -9.94 -6.42
C SER A 147 -16.09 -10.86 -5.43
N LEU A 148 -16.66 -12.06 -5.25
CA LEU A 148 -16.02 -13.09 -4.40
C LEU A 148 -14.68 -13.57 -4.98
N GLN A 149 -14.54 -13.61 -6.32
CA GLN A 149 -13.28 -13.99 -6.95
C GLN A 149 -12.20 -12.97 -6.59
N MET A 150 -12.46 -11.67 -6.81
CA MET A 150 -11.52 -10.60 -6.50
C MET A 150 -11.19 -10.54 -5.01
N ALA A 151 -12.19 -10.70 -4.14
CA ALA A 151 -11.99 -10.74 -2.70
C ALA A 151 -11.10 -11.90 -2.27
N SER A 152 -11.31 -13.10 -2.85
CA SER A 152 -10.50 -14.29 -2.58
C SER A 152 -9.06 -14.10 -3.03
N ASP A 153 -8.84 -13.55 -4.20
CA ASP A 153 -7.52 -13.27 -4.76
C ASP A 153 -6.76 -12.25 -3.89
N CYS A 154 -7.44 -11.20 -3.41
CA CYS A 154 -6.87 -10.21 -2.50
C CYS A 154 -6.45 -10.80 -1.14
N VAL A 155 -7.19 -11.79 -0.62
CA VAL A 155 -6.86 -12.49 0.64
C VAL A 155 -5.82 -13.58 0.42
N GLY A 156 -5.56 -14.00 -0.82
CA GLY A 156 -4.60 -15.04 -1.17
C GLY A 156 -5.14 -16.47 -0.97
N ILE A 157 -6.47 -16.65 -1.06
CA ILE A 157 -7.12 -17.98 -0.97
C ILE A 157 -7.88 -18.29 -2.24
N SER A 158 -8.09 -19.59 -2.49
CA SER A 158 -8.84 -20.00 -3.66
C SER A 158 -10.33 -19.65 -3.55
N TYR A 159 -10.94 -19.30 -4.68
CA TYR A 159 -12.40 -19.09 -4.77
C TYR A 159 -13.20 -20.25 -4.13
N SER A 160 -12.81 -21.50 -4.42
CA SER A 160 -13.48 -22.68 -3.88
C SER A 160 -13.41 -22.77 -2.36
N LYS A 161 -12.29 -22.36 -1.75
CA LYS A 161 -12.13 -22.32 -0.29
C LYS A 161 -13.04 -21.23 0.29
N SER A 162 -13.04 -20.04 -0.27
CA SER A 162 -13.91 -18.92 0.14
C SER A 162 -15.39 -19.33 0.06
N TRP A 163 -15.80 -19.86 -1.08
CA TRP A 163 -17.16 -20.30 -1.31
C TRP A 163 -17.62 -21.35 -0.29
N LYS A 164 -16.77 -22.39 -0.05
CA LYS A 164 -17.07 -23.44 0.94
C LYS A 164 -17.20 -22.87 2.35
N SER A 165 -16.31 -21.96 2.74
CA SER A 165 -16.35 -21.32 4.06
C SER A 165 -17.61 -20.48 4.24
N ILE A 166 -18.03 -19.74 3.22
CA ILE A 166 -19.28 -18.95 3.25
C ILE A 166 -20.49 -19.87 3.35
N LYS A 167 -20.53 -20.95 2.56
CA LYS A 167 -21.64 -21.92 2.65
C LYS A 167 -21.74 -22.62 4.00
N ASN A 168 -20.61 -22.93 4.63
CA ASN A 168 -20.60 -23.44 6.00
C ASN A 168 -21.14 -22.41 7.01
N LEU A 169 -20.78 -21.13 6.85
CA LEU A 169 -21.29 -20.08 7.69
C LEU A 169 -22.80 -19.88 7.51
N GLU A 170 -23.28 -19.85 6.26
CA GLU A 170 -24.72 -19.76 5.93
C GLU A 170 -25.51 -20.93 6.53
N LEU A 171 -24.96 -22.15 6.43
CA LEU A 171 -25.58 -23.34 7.01
C LEU A 171 -25.66 -23.24 8.54
N ALA A 172 -24.61 -22.76 9.18
CA ALA A 172 -24.52 -22.62 10.62
C ALA A 172 -25.48 -21.56 11.17
N LEU A 173 -25.66 -20.45 10.42
CA LEU A 173 -26.53 -19.34 10.81
C LEU A 173 -27.97 -19.50 10.34
N GLY A 174 -28.24 -20.39 9.40
CA GLY A 174 -29.57 -20.59 8.79
C GLY A 174 -30.01 -19.42 7.89
N VAL A 175 -29.07 -18.56 7.44
CA VAL A 175 -29.33 -17.40 6.60
C VAL A 175 -28.38 -17.35 5.42
N SER A 176 -28.85 -16.84 4.28
CA SER A 176 -27.96 -16.57 3.14
C SER A 176 -27.21 -15.26 3.36
N ILE A 177 -25.91 -15.27 3.12
CA ILE A 177 -25.02 -14.13 3.29
C ILE A 177 -24.67 -13.51 1.92
N ILE A 178 -24.44 -14.36 0.92
CA ILE A 178 -24.06 -13.92 -0.43
C ILE A 178 -25.11 -14.41 -1.44
N GLU A 179 -25.60 -13.47 -2.23
CA GLU A 179 -26.36 -13.78 -3.44
C GLU A 179 -25.42 -13.74 -4.65
N SER A 180 -25.29 -14.88 -5.35
CA SER A 180 -24.50 -14.95 -6.56
C SER A 180 -25.42 -14.90 -7.77
N THR A 181 -25.32 -13.86 -8.59
CA THR A 181 -25.90 -13.89 -9.93
C THR A 181 -24.93 -14.60 -10.87
N VAL A 182 -25.37 -15.70 -11.46
CA VAL A 182 -24.62 -16.42 -12.50
C VAL A 182 -24.45 -15.46 -13.68
N GLY A 183 -23.25 -14.89 -13.82
CA GLY A 183 -22.94 -13.98 -14.91
C GLY A 183 -22.47 -14.72 -16.14
N GLY A 184 -22.94 -14.26 -17.31
CA GLY A 184 -22.36 -14.61 -18.61
C GLY A 184 -20.90 -14.11 -18.73
N LYS A 185 -20.36 -14.01 -19.95
CA LYS A 185 -18.95 -13.71 -20.32
C LYS A 185 -18.18 -12.61 -19.57
N SER A 186 -18.79 -11.90 -18.59
CA SER A 186 -18.16 -10.81 -17.80
C SER A 186 -18.00 -11.09 -16.29
N GLY A 187 -18.13 -12.34 -15.83
CA GLY A 187 -17.97 -12.71 -14.42
C GLY A 187 -19.24 -12.51 -13.59
N GLY A 188 -19.51 -13.43 -12.63
CA GLY A 188 -20.63 -13.31 -11.69
C GLY A 188 -20.38 -12.21 -10.66
N LYS A 189 -21.41 -11.42 -10.32
CA LYS A 189 -21.39 -10.48 -9.21
C LYS A 189 -21.82 -11.20 -7.94
N GLY A 190 -21.03 -11.12 -6.88
CA GLY A 190 -21.42 -11.51 -5.53
C GLY A 190 -21.80 -10.26 -4.73
N GLN A 191 -22.99 -10.23 -4.17
CA GLN A 191 -23.45 -9.12 -3.32
C GLN A 191 -23.86 -9.66 -1.95
N LEU A 192 -23.44 -8.99 -0.89
CA LEU A 192 -23.87 -9.30 0.47
C LEU A 192 -25.35 -8.96 0.60
N LEU A 193 -26.12 -9.88 1.16
CA LEU A 193 -27.52 -9.61 1.51
C LEU A 193 -27.56 -8.77 2.80
N GLY A 194 -28.43 -7.75 2.82
CA GLY A 194 -28.50 -6.75 3.89
C GLY A 194 -28.68 -7.27 5.32
N ASN A 195 -28.99 -8.55 5.51
CA ASN A 195 -29.05 -9.22 6.82
C ASN A 195 -27.65 -9.65 7.32
N GLY A 196 -26.60 -9.56 6.50
CA GLY A 196 -25.21 -9.85 6.88
C GLY A 196 -24.47 -8.68 7.54
N ASN A 197 -25.04 -7.47 7.49
CA ASN A 197 -24.44 -6.27 8.07
C ASN A 197 -24.66 -6.11 9.59
N THR A 198 -25.26 -7.08 10.27
CA THR A 198 -25.60 -7.00 11.70
C THR A 198 -24.90 -8.08 12.55
N LEU A 199 -23.73 -8.58 12.11
CA LEU A 199 -22.88 -9.47 12.90
C LEU A 199 -21.59 -8.81 13.35
#